data_bca1d225a18c62c1a4d42dcf450dc4a9
#
_entry.id   bca1d225a18c62c1a4d42dcf450dc4a9
#
_cell.length_a   1.000
_cell.length_b   1.000
_cell.length_c   1.000
_cell.angle_alpha   90.00
_cell.angle_beta   90.00
_cell.angle_gamma   90.00
#
_symmetry.space_group_name_H-M   'P 1'
#
loop_
_entity.id
_entity.type
_entity.pdbx_description
1 polymer ?
#
loop_
_entity_poly.entity_id
_entity_poly.type
_entity_poly.pdbx_seq_one_letter_code
_entity_poly.pdbx_strand_id
1 'polypeptide(L)' 'MEKIKIYYDSEANILNVWLDEPKKEAFCEETESEVILVKDKNGRVIGFEKLNFVLKPQANEKVKIPVEVIMG' A
#
# COMPACT_ATOMS: atom_id res chain seq x y z
N MET A 1 -14.52 -7.81 -11.64
CA MET A 1 -13.85 -6.77 -10.88
C MET A 1 -12.69 -7.34 -10.05
N GLU A 2 -11.60 -6.68 -10.07
CA GLU A 2 -10.42 -7.09 -9.33
C GLU A 2 -10.59 -6.81 -7.86
N LYS A 3 -10.00 -7.68 -7.07
CA LYS A 3 -9.99 -7.49 -5.62
C LYS A 3 -8.84 -6.60 -5.23
N ILE A 4 -9.11 -5.71 -4.28
CA ILE A 4 -8.04 -4.95 -3.64
C ILE A 4 -7.32 -5.91 -2.70
N LYS A 5 -6.01 -6.02 -2.85
CA LYS A 5 -5.19 -6.88 -2.00
C LYS A 5 -4.37 -6.01 -1.07
N ILE A 6 -4.42 -6.34 0.22
CA ILE A 6 -3.70 -5.60 1.24
C ILE A 6 -2.80 -6.57 1.98
N TYR A 7 -1.51 -6.26 2.04
CA TYR A 7 -0.53 -7.05 2.76
C TYR A 7 0.21 -6.15 3.74
N TYR A 8 0.35 -6.62 4.96
CA TYR A 8 1.14 -5.91 5.96
C TYR A 8 2.31 -6.79 6.39
N ASP A 9 3.52 -6.28 6.20
CA ASP A 9 4.74 -6.93 6.65
C ASP A 9 5.11 -6.33 8.00
N SER A 10 4.88 -7.07 9.07
CA SER A 10 5.13 -6.57 10.43
C SER A 10 6.60 -6.43 10.75
N GLU A 11 7.47 -7.20 10.12
CA GLU A 11 8.91 -7.10 10.37
C GLU A 11 9.48 -5.84 9.73
N ALA A 12 9.09 -5.55 8.51
CA ALA A 12 9.54 -4.36 7.81
C ALA A 12 8.67 -3.15 8.12
N ASN A 13 7.50 -3.35 8.71
CA ASN A 13 6.54 -2.30 9.00
C ASN A 13 6.09 -1.59 7.72
N ILE A 14 5.78 -2.37 6.70
CA ILE A 14 5.36 -1.85 5.40
C ILE A 14 3.97 -2.38 5.07
N LEU A 15 3.10 -1.47 4.69
CA LEU A 15 1.77 -1.81 4.17
C LEU A 15 1.82 -1.77 2.66
N ASN A 16 1.40 -2.85 2.02
CA ASN A 16 1.31 -2.94 0.56
C ASN A 16 -0.15 -3.05 0.16
N VAL A 17 -0.56 -2.19 -0.75
CA VAL A 17 -1.92 -2.22 -1.27
C VAL A 17 -1.86 -2.33 -2.79
N TRP A 18 -2.61 -3.29 -3.33
CA TRP A 18 -2.68 -3.52 -4.77
C TRP A 18 -4.11 -3.31 -5.25
N LEU A 19 -4.25 -2.38 -6.19
CA LEU A 19 -5.54 -2.03 -6.78
C LEU A 19 -5.78 -2.74 -8.10
N ASP A 20 -4.71 -3.31 -8.68
CA ASP A 20 -4.74 -4.05 -9.93
C ASP A 20 -3.69 -5.15 -9.83
N GLU A 21 -3.45 -5.87 -10.91
CA GLU A 21 -2.51 -6.98 -10.92
C GLU A 21 -1.07 -6.50 -10.77
N PRO A 22 -0.31 -7.08 -9.82
CA PRO A 22 1.09 -6.69 -9.62
C PRO A 22 1.97 -6.85 -10.85
N LYS A 23 1.64 -7.79 -11.73
CA LYS A 23 2.42 -8.02 -12.94
C LYS A 23 2.38 -6.84 -13.92
N LYS A 24 1.46 -5.91 -13.72
CA LYS A 24 1.36 -4.71 -14.55
C LYS A 24 2.31 -3.61 -14.10
N GLU A 25 3.04 -3.84 -13.03
CA GLU A 25 4.00 -2.87 -12.52
C GLU A 25 5.04 -2.52 -13.58
N ALA A 26 5.20 -1.24 -13.86
CA ALA A 26 6.20 -0.75 -14.81
C ALA A 26 7.23 0.11 -14.09
N PHE A 27 6.81 0.95 -13.14
CA PHE A 27 7.74 1.76 -12.38
C PHE A 27 7.11 2.19 -11.06
N CYS A 28 7.98 2.61 -10.14
CA CYS A 28 7.57 3.09 -8.83
C CYS A 28 8.00 4.54 -8.69
N GLU A 29 7.21 5.31 -7.96
CA GLU A 29 7.50 6.72 -7.73
C GLU A 29 7.46 6.98 -6.23
N GLU A 30 8.57 7.47 -5.67
CA GLU A 30 8.62 7.86 -4.28
C GLU A 30 7.96 9.20 -4.07
N THR A 31 7.25 9.32 -2.95
CA THR A 31 6.64 10.58 -2.54
C THR A 31 7.29 11.05 -1.25
N GLU A 32 6.95 12.27 -0.81
CA GLU A 32 7.53 12.83 0.41
C GLU A 32 6.96 12.22 1.69
N SER A 33 5.88 11.44 1.59
CA SER A 33 5.15 10.95 2.75
C SER A 33 5.46 9.51 3.12
N GLU A 34 6.62 9.01 2.74
CA GLU A 34 6.97 7.60 2.93
C GLU A 34 5.99 6.65 2.24
N VAL A 35 5.44 7.12 1.15
CA VAL A 35 4.56 6.34 0.29
C VAL A 35 5.23 6.16 -1.05
N ILE A 36 5.26 4.93 -1.52
CA ILE A 36 5.79 4.62 -2.84
C ILE A 36 4.62 4.21 -3.71
N LEU A 37 4.40 4.95 -4.78
CA LEU A 37 3.34 4.64 -5.73
C LEU A 37 3.84 3.65 -6.76
N VAL A 38 3.04 2.63 -7.04
CA VAL A 38 3.35 1.66 -8.08
C VAL A 38 2.45 1.95 -9.27
N LYS A 39 3.08 2.12 -10.44
CA LYS A 39 2.35 2.53 -11.63
C LYS A 39 2.56 1.56 -12.78
N ASP A 40 1.59 1.48 -13.65
CA ASP A 40 1.70 0.72 -14.88
C ASP A 40 2.39 1.53 -15.97
N LYS A 41 2.52 0.96 -17.16
CA LYS A 41 3.21 1.61 -18.28
C LYS A 41 2.52 2.89 -18.76
N ASN A 42 1.26 3.06 -18.41
CA ASN A 42 0.49 4.24 -18.77
C ASN A 42 0.51 5.33 -17.68
N GLY A 43 1.25 5.08 -16.60
CA GLY A 43 1.32 6.02 -15.49
C GLY A 43 0.16 5.95 -14.53
N ARG A 44 -0.69 4.93 -14.64
CA ARG A 44 -1.82 4.76 -13.72
C ARG A 44 -1.34 4.12 -12.44
N VAL A 45 -1.83 4.62 -11.30
CA VAL A 45 -1.48 4.04 -10.01
C VAL A 45 -2.24 2.73 -9.86
N ILE A 46 -1.49 1.64 -9.71
CA ILE A 46 -2.05 0.30 -9.54
C ILE A 46 -1.77 -0.27 -8.16
N GLY A 47 -1.04 0.47 -7.33
CA GLY A 47 -0.76 0.05 -5.97
C GLY A 47 0.08 1.07 -5.26
N PHE A 48 0.32 0.83 -3.98
CA PHE A 48 1.25 1.68 -3.23
C PHE A 48 1.79 0.91 -2.02
N GLU A 49 2.93 1.39 -1.52
CA GLU A 49 3.52 0.91 -0.28
C GLU A 49 3.59 2.08 0.69
N LYS A 50 3.18 1.85 1.92
CA LYS A 50 3.34 2.83 3.00
C LYS A 50 4.42 2.33 3.92
N LEU A 51 5.55 3.03 3.97
CA LEU A 51 6.67 2.71 4.85
C LEU A 51 6.38 3.23 6.25
N ASN A 52 6.92 2.54 7.25
CA ASN A 52 6.74 2.91 8.65
C ASN A 52 5.27 3.12 9.00
N PHE A 53 4.45 2.17 8.58
CA PHE A 53 3.00 2.28 8.69
C PHE A 53 2.53 2.44 10.13
N VAL A 54 3.10 1.66 11.04
CA VAL A 54 2.81 1.78 12.47
C VAL A 54 4.03 2.41 13.13
N LEU A 55 3.91 3.69 13.54
CA LEU A 55 5.06 4.41 14.06
C LEU A 55 5.54 3.92 15.41
N LYS A 56 4.63 3.47 16.28
CA LYS A 56 4.97 2.98 17.61
C LYS A 56 4.10 1.77 17.93
N PRO A 57 4.41 0.62 17.34
CA PRO A 57 3.61 -0.58 17.61
C PRO A 57 3.76 -0.98 19.06
N GLN A 58 2.64 -1.05 19.76
CA GLN A 58 2.62 -1.53 21.13
C GLN A 58 1.87 -2.86 21.15
N ALA A 59 2.30 -3.74 22.03
CA ALA A 59 1.80 -5.10 22.06
C ALA A 59 0.28 -5.20 22.23
N ASN A 60 -0.32 -4.22 22.91
CA ASN A 60 -1.73 -4.26 23.21
C ASN A 60 -2.58 -3.36 22.33
N GLU A 61 -2.00 -2.71 21.35
CA GLU A 61 -2.75 -1.83 20.48
C GLU A 61 -3.21 -2.55 19.24
N LYS A 62 -4.44 -2.28 18.87
CA LYS A 62 -4.96 -2.77 17.61
C LYS A 62 -4.38 -1.92 16.49
N VAL A 63 -3.89 -2.57 15.45
CA VAL A 63 -3.44 -1.85 14.27
C VAL A 63 -4.67 -1.36 13.54
N LYS A 64 -4.82 -0.04 13.46
CA LYS A 64 -5.89 0.56 12.68
C LYS A 64 -5.32 0.87 11.30
N ILE A 65 -5.94 0.31 10.31
CA ILE A 65 -5.56 0.58 8.93
C ILE A 65 -6.35 1.80 8.46
N PRO A 66 -5.71 2.95 8.24
CA PRO A 66 -6.43 4.15 7.83
C PRO A 66 -6.74 4.09 6.33
N VAL A 67 -7.43 3.07 5.94
CA VAL A 67 -7.82 2.87 4.54
C VAL A 67 -9.33 2.96 4.45
N GLU A 68 -9.79 3.89 3.64
CA GLU A 68 -11.19 3.98 3.33
C GLU A 68 -11.43 3.26 2.02
N VAL A 69 -12.29 2.25 2.07
CA VAL A 69 -12.65 1.51 0.88
C VAL A 69 -13.96 2.10 0.35
N ILE A 70 -13.89 2.71 -0.81
CA ILE A 70 -15.06 3.27 -1.45
C ILE A 70 -15.53 2.26 -2.49
N MET A 71 -16.70 1.71 -2.24
CA MET A 71 -17.31 0.75 -3.13
C MET A 71 -18.27 1.50 -4.06
N GLY A 72 -17.90 1.55 -5.29
CA GLY A 72 -18.72 2.27 -6.24
C GLY A 72 -19.22 1.43 -7.38
#